data_bb691f2c6b30b49f446ac0f731ef8f04
#
_entry.id   bb691f2c6b30b49f446ac0f731ef8f04
#
_cell.length_a   1.000
_cell.length_b   1.000
_cell.length_c   1.000
_cell.angle_alpha   90.00
_cell.angle_beta   90.00
_cell.angle_gamma   90.00
#
_symmetry.space_group_name_H-M   'P 1'
#
loop_
_entity.id
_entity.type
_entity.pdbx_description
1 polymer ?
#
loop_
_entity_poly.entity_id
_entity_poly.type
_entity_poly.pdbx_seq_one_letter_code
_entity_poly.pdbx_strand_id
1 'polypeptide(L)'
;LQTIHVADDVFVGGRRGVHAVAVDAGLIIAMGTYEEMAAARPQARVRRWPGLLTPGLRHPQAAALLEAAYHPDPREADQLGTEPLTGEALAALEMDEARWGASARRGLQRLLRHGVTAVCGPFTRPSVRTAVARSGLYVREPMGGAEREALTLDPFKGYPLNALLDRSLTVGGSADFAVFDVPVEGVPVDDGPVDDVPADDVPARMLRLHGAGTCVATVLGGRLVYRRA
;
A
#
# COMPACT_ATOMS: atom_id res chain seq x y z
N LEU A 1 9.77 -18.21 -11.63
CA LEU A 1 11.02 -17.45 -11.79
C LEU A 1 11.29 -16.68 -10.50
N GLN A 2 12.40 -17.00 -9.82
CA GLN A 2 12.77 -16.35 -8.58
C GLN A 2 13.15 -14.88 -8.81
N THR A 3 12.71 -14.02 -7.88
CA THR A 3 13.04 -12.60 -7.90
C THR A 3 13.56 -12.19 -6.52
N ILE A 4 14.68 -11.49 -6.48
CA ILE A 4 15.22 -10.85 -5.27
C ILE A 4 14.85 -9.37 -5.35
N HIS A 5 14.08 -8.90 -4.39
CA HIS A 5 13.79 -7.49 -4.19
C HIS A 5 14.74 -6.95 -3.13
N VAL A 6 15.53 -5.94 -3.49
CA VAL A 6 16.52 -5.27 -2.63
C VAL A 6 16.01 -3.86 -2.36
N ALA A 7 16.04 -3.43 -1.12
CA ALA A 7 15.75 -2.07 -0.69
C ALA A 7 16.84 -1.57 0.26
N ASP A 8 16.86 -0.27 0.55
CA ASP A 8 17.84 0.29 1.49
C ASP A 8 17.61 -0.27 2.90
N ASP A 9 16.33 -0.52 3.27
CA ASP A 9 15.96 -1.27 4.47
C ASP A 9 14.65 -2.06 4.27
N VAL A 10 14.44 -3.10 5.09
CA VAL A 10 13.23 -3.93 5.08
C VAL A 10 12.61 -3.98 6.48
N PHE A 11 11.36 -3.53 6.59
CA PHE A 11 10.61 -3.53 7.83
C PHE A 11 10.15 -4.95 8.21
N VAL A 12 10.86 -5.58 9.14
CA VAL A 12 10.60 -6.94 9.65
C VAL A 12 10.48 -6.94 11.16
N GLY A 13 9.50 -6.23 11.72
CA GLY A 13 9.15 -6.35 13.15
C GLY A 13 10.32 -6.18 14.12
N GLY A 14 11.15 -5.14 13.94
CA GLY A 14 12.28 -4.84 14.82
C GLY A 14 13.59 -5.60 14.51
N ARG A 15 13.65 -6.41 13.46
CA ARG A 15 14.91 -6.99 12.96
C ARG A 15 15.62 -5.97 12.07
N ARG A 16 16.90 -5.72 12.34
CA ARG A 16 17.79 -4.89 11.52
C ARG A 16 18.68 -5.75 10.61
N GLY A 17 19.22 -5.13 9.56
CA GLY A 17 20.16 -5.79 8.64
C GLY A 17 19.50 -6.70 7.60
N VAL A 18 18.20 -6.58 7.42
CA VAL A 18 17.48 -7.22 6.30
C VAL A 18 17.33 -6.18 5.19
N HIS A 19 17.96 -6.41 4.05
CA HIS A 19 17.93 -5.51 2.91
C HIS A 19 17.34 -6.16 1.65
N ALA A 20 17.00 -7.44 1.73
CA ALA A 20 16.49 -8.16 0.58
C ALA A 20 15.44 -9.21 0.95
N VAL A 21 14.48 -9.40 0.03
CA VAL A 21 13.41 -10.39 0.08
C VAL A 21 13.43 -11.20 -1.21
N ALA A 22 13.63 -12.52 -1.12
CA ALA A 22 13.57 -13.42 -2.27
C ALA A 22 12.16 -14.01 -2.38
N VAL A 23 11.61 -13.97 -3.59
CA VAL A 23 10.24 -14.39 -3.92
C VAL A 23 10.25 -15.46 -5.00
N ASP A 24 9.47 -16.51 -4.80
CA ASP A 24 9.19 -17.53 -5.81
C ASP A 24 7.74 -18.00 -5.70
N ALA A 25 7.08 -18.19 -6.84
CA ALA A 25 5.68 -18.66 -6.92
C ALA A 25 4.69 -17.91 -5.99
N GLY A 26 4.93 -16.61 -5.76
CA GLY A 26 4.07 -15.78 -4.92
C GLY A 26 4.39 -15.82 -3.42
N LEU A 27 5.39 -16.60 -3.01
CA LEU A 27 5.79 -16.75 -1.62
C LEU A 27 7.16 -16.12 -1.36
N ILE A 28 7.37 -15.65 -0.14
CA ILE A 28 8.68 -15.24 0.36
C ILE A 28 9.46 -16.52 0.69
N ILE A 29 10.59 -16.74 0.02
CA ILE A 29 11.42 -17.96 0.21
C ILE A 29 12.68 -17.69 1.03
N ALA A 30 13.10 -16.44 1.17
CA ALA A 30 14.20 -16.02 2.05
C ALA A 30 14.15 -14.53 2.32
N MET A 31 14.75 -14.10 3.43
CA MET A 31 14.98 -12.70 3.80
C MET A 31 16.34 -12.59 4.47
N GLY A 32 17.13 -11.55 4.16
CA GLY A 32 18.48 -11.32 4.70
C GLY A 32 19.23 -10.26 3.91
N THR A 33 20.55 -10.43 3.79
CA THR A 33 21.39 -9.55 2.97
C THR A 33 21.28 -9.90 1.48
N TYR A 34 21.58 -8.93 0.63
CA TYR A 34 21.60 -9.18 -0.82
C TYR A 34 22.69 -10.19 -1.20
N GLU A 35 23.86 -10.09 -0.57
CA GLU A 35 25.03 -10.91 -0.85
C GLU A 35 24.73 -12.42 -0.61
N GLU A 36 24.12 -12.74 0.53
CA GLU A 36 23.71 -14.12 0.86
C GLU A 36 22.69 -14.65 -0.14
N MET A 37 21.72 -13.83 -0.53
CA MET A 37 20.68 -14.24 -1.46
C MET A 37 21.18 -14.40 -2.88
N ALA A 38 22.04 -13.49 -3.35
CA ALA A 38 22.64 -13.55 -4.68
C ALA A 38 23.56 -14.77 -4.82
N ALA A 39 24.34 -15.08 -3.79
CA ALA A 39 25.19 -16.28 -3.77
C ALA A 39 24.36 -17.58 -3.82
N ALA A 40 23.27 -17.64 -3.05
CA ALA A 40 22.39 -18.80 -3.01
C ALA A 40 21.49 -18.96 -4.25
N ARG A 41 21.25 -17.86 -5.00
CA ARG A 41 20.30 -17.80 -6.13
C ARG A 41 20.87 -17.01 -7.32
N PRO A 42 21.95 -17.48 -7.97
CA PRO A 42 22.66 -16.72 -9.01
C PRO A 42 21.82 -16.48 -10.28
N GLN A 43 20.74 -17.24 -10.47
CA GLN A 43 19.83 -17.11 -11.62
C GLN A 43 18.58 -16.27 -11.30
N ALA A 44 18.42 -15.77 -10.07
CA ALA A 44 17.27 -14.96 -9.70
C ALA A 44 17.33 -13.58 -10.38
N ARG A 45 16.17 -13.09 -10.81
CA ARG A 45 16.05 -11.70 -11.25
C ARG A 45 16.21 -10.77 -10.05
N VAL A 46 17.07 -9.75 -10.17
CA VAL A 46 17.23 -8.73 -9.12
C VAL A 46 16.45 -7.49 -9.48
N ARG A 47 15.71 -6.96 -8.49
CA ARG A 47 15.04 -5.66 -8.55
C ARG A 47 15.52 -4.82 -7.37
N ARG A 48 16.08 -3.65 -7.67
CA ARG A 48 16.54 -2.68 -6.67
C ARG A 48 15.55 -1.54 -6.55
N TRP A 49 15.29 -1.13 -5.32
CA TRP A 49 14.36 -0.10 -4.95
C TRP A 49 15.01 0.89 -3.98
N PRO A 50 14.70 2.18 -4.04
CA PRO A 50 15.11 3.12 -3.01
C PRO A 50 14.26 2.94 -1.74
N GLY A 51 14.80 3.32 -0.60
CA GLY A 51 14.10 3.51 0.65
C GLY A 51 13.66 2.22 1.34
N LEU A 52 12.43 2.23 1.86
CA LEU A 52 11.91 1.23 2.79
C LEU A 52 10.95 0.24 2.12
N LEU A 53 11.24 -1.06 2.25
CA LEU A 53 10.30 -2.13 1.92
C LEU A 53 9.52 -2.54 3.18
N THR A 54 8.19 -2.46 3.13
CA THR A 54 7.29 -2.83 4.23
C THR A 54 6.35 -3.97 3.82
N PRO A 55 5.73 -4.68 4.76
CA PRO A 55 4.52 -5.43 4.46
C PRO A 55 3.51 -4.56 3.72
N GLY A 56 2.65 -5.17 2.92
CA GLY A 56 1.57 -4.44 2.26
C GLY A 56 0.61 -3.80 3.28
N LEU A 57 0.04 -2.66 2.92
CA LEU A 57 -0.83 -1.90 3.79
C LEU A 57 -2.30 -2.33 3.64
N ARG A 58 -3.08 -2.21 4.72
CA ARG A 58 -4.54 -2.21 4.68
C ARG A 58 -5.07 -0.79 4.69
N HIS A 59 -6.16 -0.54 3.96
CA HIS A 59 -6.80 0.77 3.93
C HIS A 59 -8.10 0.79 4.74
N PRO A 60 -8.15 1.50 5.88
CA PRO A 60 -9.32 1.51 6.78
C PRO A 60 -10.58 2.09 6.14
N GLN A 61 -10.44 3.15 5.35
CA GLN A 61 -11.55 3.88 4.73
C GLN A 61 -11.91 3.35 3.32
N ALA A 62 -11.43 2.16 2.92
CA ALA A 62 -11.62 1.67 1.55
C ALA A 62 -13.09 1.57 1.16
N ALA A 63 -13.97 1.14 2.08
CA ALA A 63 -15.40 1.06 1.80
C ALA A 63 -15.99 2.43 1.42
N ALA A 64 -15.70 3.46 2.21
CA ALA A 64 -16.17 4.82 1.93
C ALA A 64 -15.54 5.40 0.66
N LEU A 65 -14.24 5.19 0.44
CA LEU A 65 -13.54 5.62 -0.78
C LEU A 65 -14.11 5.01 -2.06
N LEU A 66 -14.62 3.78 -2.00
CA LEU A 66 -15.12 3.07 -3.18
C LEU A 66 -16.65 3.18 -3.36
N GLU A 67 -17.40 3.48 -2.29
CA GLU A 67 -18.86 3.53 -2.30
C GLU A 67 -19.46 4.93 -2.02
N ALA A 68 -18.68 5.87 -1.48
CA ALA A 68 -19.09 7.23 -1.19
C ALA A 68 -18.16 8.30 -1.81
N ALA A 69 -17.25 7.91 -2.70
CA ALA A 69 -16.47 8.82 -3.52
C ALA A 69 -16.45 8.38 -4.99
N TYR A 70 -16.42 9.35 -5.90
CA TYR A 70 -16.24 9.10 -7.32
C TYR A 70 -14.79 9.40 -7.70
N HIS A 71 -14.12 8.42 -8.29
CA HIS A 71 -12.79 8.58 -8.87
C HIS A 71 -12.94 8.92 -10.35
N PRO A 72 -12.67 10.17 -10.79
CA PRO A 72 -12.89 10.60 -12.16
C PRO A 72 -12.13 9.75 -13.19
N ASP A 73 -12.73 9.57 -14.35
CA ASP A 73 -12.02 9.02 -15.50
C ASP A 73 -10.96 10.03 -15.99
N PRO A 74 -9.77 9.62 -16.43
CA PRO A 74 -8.80 10.54 -17.01
C PRO A 74 -9.36 11.40 -18.15
N ARG A 75 -10.39 10.92 -18.85
CA ARG A 75 -11.08 11.68 -19.91
C ARG A 75 -11.99 12.78 -19.38
N GLU A 76 -12.36 12.73 -18.10
CA GLU A 76 -13.18 13.72 -17.40
C GLU A 76 -12.31 14.72 -16.60
N ALA A 77 -10.96 14.58 -16.64
CA ALA A 77 -10.06 15.35 -15.79
C ALA A 77 -10.17 16.87 -15.99
N ASP A 78 -10.44 17.34 -17.20
CA ASP A 78 -10.62 18.78 -17.48
C ASP A 78 -11.88 19.36 -16.83
N GLN A 79 -12.91 18.54 -16.58
CA GLN A 79 -14.19 18.97 -16.02
C GLN A 79 -14.29 18.66 -14.51
N LEU A 80 -13.81 17.51 -14.10
CA LEU A 80 -13.99 16.97 -12.75
C LEU A 80 -12.72 16.95 -11.91
N GLY A 81 -11.58 17.32 -12.50
CA GLY A 81 -10.28 17.19 -11.84
C GLY A 81 -9.82 15.75 -11.71
N THR A 82 -8.78 15.54 -10.91
CA THR A 82 -8.17 14.21 -10.70
C THR A 82 -8.43 13.64 -9.33
N GLU A 83 -8.90 14.45 -8.39
CA GLU A 83 -9.15 14.02 -7.00
C GLU A 83 -10.51 13.33 -6.86
N PRO A 84 -10.68 12.45 -5.84
CA PRO A 84 -11.96 11.83 -5.56
C PRO A 84 -13.03 12.87 -5.22
N LEU A 85 -14.16 12.81 -5.89
CA LEU A 85 -15.31 13.69 -5.62
C LEU A 85 -16.20 13.07 -4.55
N THR A 86 -16.60 13.88 -3.58
CA THR A 86 -17.48 13.52 -2.47
C THR A 86 -18.57 14.57 -2.27
N GLY A 87 -19.54 14.32 -1.38
CA GLY A 87 -20.57 15.29 -1.00
C GLY A 87 -21.35 15.84 -2.19
N GLU A 88 -21.49 17.16 -2.25
CA GLU A 88 -22.26 17.85 -3.30
C GLU A 88 -21.72 17.62 -4.70
N ALA A 89 -20.40 17.59 -4.87
CA ALA A 89 -19.79 17.32 -6.16
C ALA A 89 -20.11 15.90 -6.69
N LEU A 90 -20.17 14.93 -5.81
CA LEU A 90 -20.63 13.58 -6.16
C LEU A 90 -22.13 13.55 -6.43
N ALA A 91 -22.94 14.24 -5.63
CA ALA A 91 -24.40 14.29 -5.77
C ALA A 91 -24.84 14.93 -7.09
N ALA A 92 -24.03 15.82 -7.67
CA ALA A 92 -24.28 16.41 -8.98
C ALA A 92 -24.02 15.47 -10.15
N LEU A 93 -23.45 14.29 -9.91
CA LEU A 93 -23.17 13.30 -10.95
C LEU A 93 -24.33 12.30 -11.07
N GLU A 94 -24.67 11.94 -12.30
CA GLU A 94 -25.55 10.80 -12.55
C GLU A 94 -24.76 9.49 -12.37
N MET A 95 -25.04 8.78 -11.27
CA MET A 95 -24.31 7.58 -10.86
C MET A 95 -25.16 6.33 -11.02
N ASP A 96 -24.89 5.55 -12.06
CA ASP A 96 -25.40 4.19 -12.22
C ASP A 96 -24.40 3.13 -11.72
N GLU A 97 -24.80 1.87 -11.69
CA GLU A 97 -23.96 0.75 -11.25
C GLU A 97 -22.73 0.55 -12.15
N ALA A 98 -22.80 0.85 -13.44
CA ALA A 98 -21.68 0.74 -14.35
C ALA A 98 -20.62 1.81 -14.02
N ARG A 99 -21.06 3.03 -13.76
CA ARG A 99 -20.20 4.17 -13.38
C ARG A 99 -19.57 3.95 -12.00
N TRP A 100 -20.33 3.42 -11.03
CA TRP A 100 -19.79 3.00 -9.73
C TRP A 100 -18.71 1.94 -9.87
N GLY A 101 -18.96 0.89 -10.66
CA GLY A 101 -17.97 -0.17 -10.90
C GLY A 101 -16.71 0.34 -11.61
N ALA A 102 -16.85 1.29 -12.55
CA ALA A 102 -15.70 1.92 -13.20
C ALA A 102 -14.89 2.81 -12.22
N SER A 103 -15.59 3.62 -11.41
CA SER A 103 -15.01 4.42 -10.36
C SER A 103 -14.24 3.55 -9.35
N ALA A 104 -14.86 2.49 -8.85
CA ALA A 104 -14.23 1.57 -7.90
C ALA A 104 -12.92 0.95 -8.46
N ARG A 105 -12.92 0.53 -9.72
CA ARG A 105 -11.68 0.02 -10.36
C ARG A 105 -10.56 1.07 -10.36
N ARG A 106 -10.87 2.33 -10.66
CA ARG A 106 -9.88 3.42 -10.62
C ARG A 106 -9.43 3.70 -9.19
N GLY A 107 -10.36 3.72 -8.22
CA GLY A 107 -10.03 3.84 -6.80
C GLY A 107 -9.07 2.75 -6.32
N LEU A 108 -9.34 1.48 -6.64
CA LEU A 108 -8.47 0.36 -6.32
C LEU A 108 -7.07 0.50 -6.94
N GLN A 109 -6.97 0.96 -8.18
CA GLN A 109 -5.68 1.26 -8.81
C GLN A 109 -4.93 2.38 -8.09
N ARG A 110 -5.65 3.41 -7.61
CA ARG A 110 -5.04 4.48 -6.81
C ARG A 110 -4.56 3.95 -5.46
N LEU A 111 -5.31 3.08 -4.80
CA LEU A 111 -4.89 2.43 -3.56
C LEU A 111 -3.61 1.60 -3.74
N LEU A 112 -3.47 0.87 -4.84
CA LEU A 112 -2.22 0.18 -5.18
C LEU A 112 -1.01 1.13 -5.30
N ARG A 113 -1.22 2.37 -5.76
CA ARG A 113 -0.17 3.41 -5.81
C ARG A 113 0.25 3.94 -4.44
N HIS A 114 -0.50 3.58 -3.39
CA HIS A 114 -0.21 3.92 -1.99
C HIS A 114 0.25 2.69 -1.17
N GLY A 115 0.67 1.61 -1.84
CA GLY A 115 1.18 0.42 -1.16
C GLY A 115 0.11 -0.46 -0.53
N VAL A 116 -1.17 -0.22 -0.85
CA VAL A 116 -2.29 -0.97 -0.28
C VAL A 116 -2.40 -2.34 -0.95
N THR A 117 -2.42 -3.40 -0.15
CA THR A 117 -2.63 -4.80 -0.57
C THR A 117 -3.92 -5.38 0.01
N ALA A 118 -4.52 -4.69 0.98
CA ALA A 118 -5.78 -5.08 1.60
C ALA A 118 -6.72 -3.90 1.79
N VAL A 119 -8.01 -4.12 1.68
CA VAL A 119 -9.08 -3.12 1.82
C VAL A 119 -10.07 -3.54 2.91
N CYS A 120 -10.41 -2.60 3.81
CA CYS A 120 -11.40 -2.89 4.84
C CYS A 120 -12.82 -2.71 4.29
N GLY A 121 -13.66 -3.77 4.44
CA GLY A 121 -15.08 -3.77 4.09
C GLY A 121 -15.97 -3.40 5.28
N PRO A 122 -17.29 -3.67 5.22
CA PRO A 122 -17.95 -4.36 4.12
C PRO A 122 -18.19 -3.48 2.89
N PHE A 123 -18.35 -4.12 1.72
CA PHE A 123 -18.78 -3.47 0.48
C PHE A 123 -20.22 -3.89 0.18
N THR A 124 -21.10 -2.91 -0.04
CA THR A 124 -22.55 -3.12 -0.19
C THR A 124 -23.00 -3.11 -1.64
N ARG A 125 -22.42 -2.24 -2.48
CA ARG A 125 -22.77 -2.12 -3.91
C ARG A 125 -22.27 -3.32 -4.71
N PRO A 126 -23.15 -3.98 -5.52
CA PRO A 126 -22.77 -5.15 -6.32
C PRO A 126 -21.60 -4.90 -7.29
N SER A 127 -21.60 -3.74 -7.96
CA SER A 127 -20.54 -3.36 -8.90
C SER A 127 -19.19 -3.12 -8.20
N VAL A 128 -19.20 -2.52 -6.99
CA VAL A 128 -18.00 -2.32 -6.18
C VAL A 128 -17.46 -3.66 -5.66
N ARG A 129 -18.33 -4.53 -5.13
CA ARG A 129 -17.93 -5.89 -4.72
C ARG A 129 -17.26 -6.66 -5.86
N THR A 130 -17.83 -6.55 -7.06
CA THR A 130 -17.25 -7.19 -8.25
C THR A 130 -15.87 -6.60 -8.59
N ALA A 131 -15.72 -5.29 -8.50
CA ALA A 131 -14.43 -4.63 -8.74
C ALA A 131 -13.38 -5.06 -7.70
N VAL A 132 -13.75 -5.09 -6.41
CA VAL A 132 -12.87 -5.54 -5.32
C VAL A 132 -12.46 -7.01 -5.52
N ALA A 133 -13.40 -7.91 -5.78
CA ALA A 133 -13.11 -9.34 -5.99
C ALA A 133 -12.14 -9.58 -7.17
N ARG A 134 -12.21 -8.76 -8.22
CA ARG A 134 -11.34 -8.86 -9.40
C ARG A 134 -9.99 -8.17 -9.24
N SER A 135 -9.82 -7.32 -8.23
CA SER A 135 -8.59 -6.57 -8.01
C SER A 135 -7.43 -7.43 -7.50
N GLY A 136 -7.74 -8.56 -6.87
CA GLY A 136 -6.79 -9.39 -6.15
C GLY A 136 -6.42 -8.88 -4.76
N LEU A 137 -6.87 -7.68 -4.35
CA LEU A 137 -6.67 -7.16 -3.01
C LEU A 137 -7.41 -8.02 -1.98
N TYR A 138 -6.82 -8.19 -0.81
CA TYR A 138 -7.48 -8.89 0.29
C TYR A 138 -8.58 -8.02 0.90
N VAL A 139 -9.68 -8.64 1.30
CA VAL A 139 -10.73 -7.97 2.08
C VAL A 139 -10.51 -8.26 3.56
N ARG A 140 -10.58 -7.22 4.39
CA ARG A 140 -10.43 -7.29 5.85
C ARG A 140 -11.66 -6.72 6.55
N GLU A 141 -11.83 -7.10 7.82
CA GLU A 141 -12.85 -6.53 8.68
C GLU A 141 -12.67 -5.02 8.85
N PRO A 142 -13.75 -4.27 9.12
CA PRO A 142 -13.67 -2.84 9.39
C PRO A 142 -12.73 -2.53 10.55
N MET A 143 -12.01 -1.42 10.43
CA MET A 143 -11.21 -0.88 11.52
C MET A 143 -11.98 0.25 12.20
N GLY A 144 -11.97 0.26 13.53
CA GLY A 144 -12.60 1.32 14.32
C GLY A 144 -11.97 2.70 14.05
N GLY A 145 -12.77 3.76 14.11
CA GLY A 145 -12.29 5.14 13.93
C GLY A 145 -12.28 5.66 12.49
N ALA A 146 -12.41 4.78 11.49
CA ALA A 146 -12.37 5.16 10.06
C ALA A 146 -13.41 6.21 9.65
N GLU A 147 -14.55 6.25 10.33
CA GLU A 147 -15.68 7.14 10.01
C GLU A 147 -15.47 8.59 10.46
N ARG A 148 -14.47 8.85 11.31
CA ARG A 148 -14.23 10.17 11.91
C ARG A 148 -13.22 11.02 11.14
N GLU A 149 -12.49 10.43 10.23
CA GLU A 149 -11.45 11.10 9.46
C GLU A 149 -11.96 11.51 8.07
N ALA A 150 -11.42 12.61 7.53
CA ALA A 150 -11.67 12.98 6.15
C ALA A 150 -11.21 11.87 5.20
N LEU A 151 -12.00 11.60 4.16
CA LEU A 151 -11.63 10.58 3.17
C LEU A 151 -10.29 10.91 2.49
N THR A 152 -9.38 9.98 2.55
CA THR A 152 -8.03 10.12 1.99
C THR A 152 -7.56 8.81 1.37
N LEU A 153 -6.74 8.92 0.31
CA LEU A 153 -6.04 7.76 -0.28
C LEU A 153 -4.82 7.34 0.54
N ASP A 154 -4.36 8.21 1.45
CA ASP A 154 -3.22 7.92 2.32
C ASP A 154 -3.72 7.22 3.60
N PRO A 155 -3.43 5.92 3.80
CA PRO A 155 -3.89 5.19 4.97
C PRO A 155 -3.22 5.63 6.27
N PHE A 156 -2.08 6.37 6.22
CA PHE A 156 -1.37 6.82 7.43
C PHE A 156 -2.09 7.96 8.16
N LYS A 157 -3.04 8.63 7.53
CA LYS A 157 -3.82 9.65 8.20
C LYS A 157 -4.80 9.00 9.19
N GLY A 158 -4.63 9.32 10.47
CA GLY A 158 -5.49 8.85 11.56
C GLY A 158 -5.18 7.45 12.11
N TYR A 159 -4.16 6.75 11.59
CA TYR A 159 -3.83 5.40 12.06
C TYR A 159 -2.32 5.19 12.26
N PRO A 160 -1.91 4.45 13.31
CA PRO A 160 -0.51 4.09 13.51
C PRO A 160 -0.08 3.03 12.48
N LEU A 161 1.23 3.04 12.13
CA LEU A 161 1.77 2.14 11.11
C LEU A 161 1.49 0.66 11.40
N ASN A 162 1.68 0.22 12.64
CA ASN A 162 1.47 -1.17 13.05
C ASN A 162 0.03 -1.66 12.82
N ALA A 163 -0.97 -0.78 12.96
CA ALA A 163 -2.36 -1.10 12.67
C ALA A 163 -2.64 -1.22 11.16
N LEU A 164 -1.82 -0.58 10.33
CA LEU A 164 -1.99 -0.56 8.88
C LEU A 164 -1.27 -1.69 8.15
N LEU A 165 -0.28 -2.33 8.78
CA LEU A 165 0.39 -3.48 8.19
C LEU A 165 -0.59 -4.65 8.10
N ASP A 166 -0.82 -5.16 6.88
CA ASP A 166 -1.79 -6.24 6.68
C ASP A 166 -1.31 -7.57 7.25
N ARG A 167 -0.03 -7.89 7.01
CA ARG A 167 0.64 -9.10 7.50
C ARG A 167 2.11 -8.83 7.72
N SER A 168 2.75 -9.61 8.60
CA SER A 168 4.21 -9.58 8.71
C SER A 168 4.86 -10.29 7.53
N LEU A 169 6.03 -9.78 7.10
CA LEU A 169 6.87 -10.50 6.16
C LEU A 169 7.50 -11.70 6.87
N THR A 170 7.23 -12.89 6.36
CA THR A 170 7.76 -14.15 6.92
C THR A 170 8.14 -15.10 5.80
N VAL A 171 9.20 -15.89 5.99
CA VAL A 171 9.53 -16.97 5.06
C VAL A 171 8.40 -17.98 5.03
N GLY A 172 7.96 -18.36 3.82
CA GLY A 172 6.79 -19.20 3.58
C GLY A 172 5.48 -18.41 3.49
N GLY A 173 5.46 -17.14 3.88
CA GLY A 173 4.30 -16.26 3.74
C GLY A 173 4.12 -15.73 2.32
N SER A 174 2.92 -15.18 2.04
CA SER A 174 2.63 -14.52 0.76
C SER A 174 3.54 -13.30 0.56
N ALA A 175 4.00 -13.12 -0.67
CA ALA A 175 4.82 -11.98 -1.06
C ALA A 175 3.93 -10.76 -1.38
N ASP A 176 3.36 -10.17 -0.31
CA ASP A 176 2.53 -8.98 -0.34
C ASP A 176 3.28 -7.86 0.39
N PHE A 177 3.83 -6.92 -0.36
CA PHE A 177 4.64 -5.84 0.20
C PHE A 177 4.60 -4.59 -0.67
N ALA A 178 4.99 -3.47 -0.06
CA ALA A 178 5.17 -2.20 -0.73
C ALA A 178 6.56 -1.62 -0.47
N VAL A 179 7.02 -0.77 -1.37
CA VAL A 179 8.28 -0.05 -1.23
C VAL A 179 8.01 1.44 -1.30
N PHE A 180 8.59 2.17 -0.37
CA PHE A 180 8.42 3.61 -0.23
C PHE A 180 9.78 4.31 -0.33
N ASP A 181 9.86 5.32 -1.17
CA ASP A 181 11.03 6.16 -1.35
C ASP A 181 11.08 7.18 -0.21
N VAL A 182 11.60 6.72 0.93
CA VAL A 182 11.80 7.51 2.15
C VAL A 182 13.21 7.30 2.67
N PRO A 183 13.84 8.31 3.29
CA PRO A 183 15.13 8.15 3.93
C PRO A 183 15.09 7.07 5.01
N VAL A 184 16.07 6.16 5.03
CA VAL A 184 16.19 5.09 6.03
C VAL A 184 17.31 5.36 7.05
N GLU A 185 18.23 6.31 6.75
CA GLU A 185 19.36 6.69 7.59
C GLU A 185 19.57 8.23 7.62
N GLY A 186 20.20 8.72 8.68
CA GLY A 186 20.87 10.02 8.71
C GLY A 186 20.00 11.27 8.78
N VAL A 187 18.70 11.18 8.95
CA VAL A 187 17.85 12.36 9.13
C VAL A 187 17.78 12.69 10.64
N PRO A 188 18.24 13.91 11.08
CA PRO A 188 17.92 14.39 12.41
C PRO A 188 16.40 14.51 12.51
N VAL A 189 15.80 13.68 13.32
CA VAL A 189 14.36 13.78 13.59
C VAL A 189 14.22 14.84 14.66
N ASP A 190 13.56 15.96 14.34
CA ASP A 190 13.12 16.91 15.33
C ASP A 190 12.31 16.17 16.39
N ASP A 191 12.69 16.33 17.68
CA ASP A 191 12.21 15.53 18.80
C ASP A 191 10.72 15.69 19.14
N GLY A 192 9.89 16.10 18.18
CA GLY A 192 8.45 16.13 18.33
C GLY A 192 7.88 14.69 18.49
N PRO A 193 6.96 14.47 19.45
CA PRO A 193 6.32 13.18 19.62
C PRO A 193 5.57 12.79 18.34
N VAL A 194 6.05 11.78 17.65
CA VAL A 194 5.25 11.04 16.67
C VAL A 194 4.61 9.91 17.46
N ASP A 195 3.36 10.10 17.84
CA ASP A 195 2.63 9.13 18.63
C ASP A 195 2.72 7.73 18.01
N ASP A 196 3.00 6.71 18.84
CA ASP A 196 3.01 5.29 18.55
C ASP A 196 4.16 4.69 17.71
N VAL A 197 5.22 5.43 17.38
CA VAL A 197 6.42 4.84 16.78
C VAL A 197 7.58 4.93 17.75
N PRO A 198 8.27 3.83 18.07
CA PRO A 198 9.49 3.88 18.88
C PRO A 198 10.49 4.87 18.29
N ALA A 199 11.15 5.67 19.15
CA ALA A 199 12.13 6.67 18.72
C ALA A 199 13.25 6.08 17.84
N ASP A 200 13.53 4.78 18.01
CA ASP A 200 14.56 4.03 17.29
C ASP A 200 14.13 3.54 15.90
N ASP A 201 12.84 3.65 15.53
CA ASP A 201 12.34 3.21 14.22
C ASP A 201 12.26 4.40 13.24
N VAL A 202 13.42 4.91 12.87
CA VAL A 202 13.55 6.05 11.94
C VAL A 202 12.82 5.80 10.62
N PRO A 203 12.93 4.63 9.95
CA PRO A 203 12.23 4.40 8.69
C PRO A 203 10.71 4.48 8.82
N ALA A 204 10.14 3.93 9.90
CA ALA A 204 8.70 3.99 10.15
C ALA A 204 8.21 5.42 10.41
N ARG A 205 8.99 6.22 11.14
CA ARG A 205 8.71 7.66 11.35
C ARG A 205 8.74 8.43 10.03
N MET A 206 9.77 8.19 9.20
CA MET A 206 9.89 8.84 7.90
C MET A 206 8.72 8.47 6.98
N LEU A 207 8.30 7.21 6.99
CA LEU A 207 7.15 6.78 6.20
C LEU A 207 5.85 7.50 6.63
N ARG A 208 5.62 7.67 7.93
CA ARG A 208 4.46 8.43 8.43
C ARG A 208 4.54 9.92 8.09
N LEU A 209 5.72 10.51 8.17
CA LEU A 209 5.94 11.93 7.86
C LEU A 209 5.70 12.22 6.38
N HIS A 210 6.23 11.39 5.50
CA HIS A 210 6.18 11.59 4.05
C HIS A 210 4.90 11.00 3.40
N GLY A 211 4.21 10.10 4.10
CA GLY A 211 2.96 9.50 3.67
C GLY A 211 3.10 8.40 2.62
N ALA A 212 2.00 7.69 2.39
CA ALA A 212 1.94 6.57 1.46
C ALA A 212 2.06 7.00 -0.02
N GLY A 213 1.94 8.29 -0.32
CA GLY A 213 2.22 8.84 -1.65
C GLY A 213 3.66 8.65 -2.13
N THR A 214 4.61 8.35 -1.25
CA THR A 214 6.00 8.01 -1.59
C THR A 214 6.17 6.58 -2.13
N CYS A 215 5.11 5.78 -2.21
CA CYS A 215 5.17 4.41 -2.73
C CYS A 215 5.72 4.38 -4.17
N VAL A 216 6.74 3.56 -4.38
CA VAL A 216 7.38 3.35 -5.70
C VAL A 216 7.08 1.99 -6.30
N ALA A 217 6.69 1.01 -5.46
CA ALA A 217 6.30 -0.31 -5.94
C ALA A 217 5.33 -0.98 -4.97
N THR A 218 4.38 -1.74 -5.54
CA THR A 218 3.49 -2.62 -4.78
C THR A 218 3.52 -4.01 -5.41
N VAL A 219 3.75 -5.01 -4.58
CA VAL A 219 3.78 -6.43 -4.93
C VAL A 219 2.64 -7.13 -4.21
N LEU A 220 1.86 -7.90 -4.95
CA LEU A 220 0.71 -8.65 -4.45
C LEU A 220 0.79 -10.08 -4.98
N GLY A 221 0.84 -11.05 -4.08
CA GLY A 221 1.06 -12.46 -4.42
C GLY A 221 2.32 -12.67 -5.27
N GLY A 222 3.41 -11.95 -4.97
CA GLY A 222 4.68 -11.98 -5.71
C GLY A 222 4.66 -11.28 -7.08
N ARG A 223 3.52 -10.71 -7.48
CA ARG A 223 3.38 -9.96 -8.75
C ARG A 223 3.53 -8.48 -8.52
N LEU A 224 4.38 -7.83 -9.31
CA LEU A 224 4.48 -6.38 -9.31
C LEU A 224 3.21 -5.80 -9.95
N VAL A 225 2.31 -5.24 -9.12
CA VAL A 225 1.01 -4.69 -9.54
C VAL A 225 1.03 -3.18 -9.72
N TYR A 226 2.02 -2.50 -9.11
CA TYR A 226 2.29 -1.10 -9.31
C TYR A 226 3.80 -0.83 -9.31
N ARG A 227 4.25 0.07 -10.18
CA ARG A 227 5.58 0.66 -10.20
C ARG A 227 5.46 2.11 -10.64
N ARG A 228 6.08 3.03 -9.86
CA ARG A 228 6.26 4.41 -10.30
C ARG A 228 7.22 4.44 -11.50
N ALA A 229 6.85 5.18 -12.54
CA ALA A 229 7.67 5.39 -13.72
C ALA A 229 8.85 6.32 -13.40
#